data_b1ac5d36f2d393cbc4c513fae45397a3
#
_entry.id   b1ac5d36f2d393cbc4c513fae45397a3
#
_cell.length_a   1.000
_cell.length_b   1.000
_cell.length_c   1.000
_cell.angle_alpha   90.00
_cell.angle_beta   90.00
_cell.angle_gamma   90.00
#
_symmetry.space_group_name_H-M   'P 1'
#
loop_
_entity.id
_entity.type
_entity.pdbx_description
1 polymer ?
#
loop_
_entity_poly.entity_id
_entity_poly.type
_entity_poly.pdbx_seq_one_letter_code
_entity_poly.pdbx_strand_id
1 'polypeptide(L)'
;RGRGNEAEGAAGGWTVGNRYMSDSQKQREWDREEVVILVVEYFWTKNLSPEAISEVQHKVSDFLRKWEKLLTGDSVSDTFRDYSGIRIQSGRIRCLDHETKYSGMQGTKLQKEIVQEYLSDPQKLKEEADSIYKKYSIHNS
;
A
#
# COMPACT_ATOMS: atom_id res chain seq x y z
N ARG A 1 -13.61 8.35 0.12
CA ARG A 1 -13.51 8.49 0.47
C ARG A 1 -13.66 8.90 0.82
N GLY A 2 -13.96 8.62 0.97
CA GLY A 2 -14.09 9.04 1.26
C GLY A 2 -14.25 9.09 1.79
N ARG A 3 -14.71 9.15 1.67
CA ARG A 3 -14.89 9.28 2.12
C ARG A 3 -15.17 9.77 2.66
N GLY A 4 -15.66 9.50 2.77
CA GLY A 4 -16.05 10.06 3.25
C GLY A 4 -16.40 10.14 3.82
N ASN A 5 -16.87 10.08 3.74
CA ASN A 5 -17.16 10.21 4.18
C ASN A 5 -17.54 10.28 4.67
N GLU A 6 -17.92 10.26 4.70
CA GLU A 6 -18.30 10.40 5.09
C GLU A 6 -18.59 10.47 5.68
N ALA A 7 -18.94 10.28 5.82
CA ALA A 7 -19.23 10.42 6.26
C ALA A 7 -19.57 10.56 6.86
N GLU A 8 -19.87 10.42 6.99
CA GLU A 8 -20.20 10.58 7.52
C GLU A 8 -20.47 10.65 8.13
N GLY A 9 -20.85 10.41 8.27
CA GLY A 9 -21.22 10.56 8.76
C GLY A 9 -21.45 10.44 9.45
N ALA A 10 -21.69 10.31 9.67
CA ALA A 10 -21.94 10.22 10.22
C ALA A 10 -22.06 10.08 10.85
N ALA A 11 -22.30 9.89 11.16
CA ALA A 11 -22.33 9.79 11.67
C ALA A 11 -22.39 9.59 12.18
N GLY A 12 -22.63 9.30 12.47
CA GLY A 12 -22.60 9.24 12.85
C GLY A 12 -22.52 8.77 13.24
N GLY A 13 -22.76 8.45 13.39
CA GLY A 13 -22.61 8.16 13.61
C GLY A 13 -22.34 7.56 13.99
N TRP A 14 -22.83 7.28 14.26
CA TRP A 14 -22.48 6.67 14.43
C TRP A 14 -22.22 6.39 15.03
N THR A 15 -22.50 6.29 15.45
CA THR A 15 -22.16 6.09 15.82
C THR A 15 -21.90 5.61 16.13
N VAL A 16 -22.42 5.34 16.73
CA VAL A 16 -22.07 5.02 16.84
C VAL A 16 -21.72 4.56 16.71
N GLY A 17 -22.08 4.19 16.99
CA GLY A 17 -21.73 4.03 16.66
C GLY A 17 -21.28 3.77 16.32
N ASN A 18 -21.72 3.70 16.41
CA ASN A 18 -21.10 3.60 15.78
C ASN A 18 -20.52 3.63 15.51
N ARG A 19 -20.67 3.60 15.65
CA ARG A 19 -20.10 3.64 15.27
C ARG A 19 -19.33 3.64 15.00
N TYR A 20 -19.68 3.51 15.16
CA TYR A 20 -18.78 3.45 14.84
C TYR A 20 -17.87 3.07 14.27
N MET A 21 -18.55 3.32 13.80
CA MET A 21 -17.26 3.01 13.34
C MET A 21 -16.18 3.70 14.16
N SER A 22 -15.40 2.91 14.81
CA SER A 22 -14.37 3.46 15.67
C SER A 22 -13.22 4.03 14.84
N ASP A 23 -12.47 4.97 15.41
CA ASP A 23 -11.30 5.54 14.76
C ASP A 23 -10.23 4.49 14.50
N SER A 24 -10.16 3.43 15.30
CA SER A 24 -9.18 2.36 15.11
C SER A 24 -9.40 1.61 13.80
N GLN A 25 -10.57 1.73 13.18
CA GLN A 25 -10.84 1.12 11.90
C GLN A 25 -10.49 2.03 10.73
N LYS A 26 -10.25 3.30 11.02
CA LYS A 26 -9.79 4.22 9.98
C LYS A 26 -8.28 4.10 9.87
N GLN A 27 -7.84 3.84 8.66
CA GLN A 27 -6.41 3.73 8.40
C GLN A 27 -5.98 4.96 7.64
N ARG A 28 -4.76 5.43 7.90
CA ARG A 28 -4.24 6.55 7.16
C ARG A 28 -4.09 6.19 5.69
N GLU A 29 -4.14 7.19 4.84
CA GLU A 29 -3.99 6.97 3.42
C GLU A 29 -2.57 6.49 3.10
N TRP A 30 -2.45 5.81 1.98
CA TRP A 30 -1.17 5.37 1.47
C TRP A 30 -0.33 6.58 1.10
N ASP A 31 0.91 6.62 1.58
CA ASP A 31 1.80 7.73 1.26
C ASP A 31 2.74 7.35 0.12
N ARG A 32 3.53 8.33 -0.33
CA ARG A 32 4.41 8.13 -1.48
C ARG A 32 5.39 6.99 -1.26
N GLU A 33 6.01 6.93 -0.08
CA GLU A 33 7.03 5.90 0.16
C GLU A 33 6.44 4.50 0.08
N GLU A 34 5.26 4.32 0.63
CA GLU A 34 4.58 3.02 0.56
C GLU A 34 4.24 2.65 -0.88
N VAL A 35 3.75 3.60 -1.66
CA VAL A 35 3.36 3.33 -3.04
C VAL A 35 4.59 3.07 -3.91
N VAL A 36 5.71 3.76 -3.64
CA VAL A 36 6.97 3.47 -4.34
C VAL A 36 7.36 2.00 -4.12
N ILE A 37 7.29 1.52 -2.88
CA ILE A 37 7.57 0.11 -2.59
C ILE A 37 6.64 -0.81 -3.38
N LEU A 38 5.33 -0.53 -3.36
CA LEU A 38 4.36 -1.35 -4.08
C LEU A 38 4.65 -1.40 -5.58
N VAL A 39 4.93 -0.25 -6.17
CA VAL A 39 5.14 -0.17 -7.63
C VAL A 39 6.43 -0.87 -8.02
N VAL A 40 7.52 -0.61 -7.30
CA VAL A 40 8.80 -1.24 -7.62
C VAL A 40 8.71 -2.75 -7.45
N GLU A 41 8.09 -3.23 -6.37
CA GLU A 41 7.97 -4.67 -6.16
C GLU A 41 7.03 -5.29 -7.18
N TYR A 42 5.97 -4.58 -7.60
CA TYR A 42 5.10 -5.09 -8.63
C TYR A 42 5.89 -5.34 -9.94
N PHE A 43 6.61 -4.33 -10.41
CA PHE A 43 7.34 -4.46 -11.69
C PHE A 43 8.49 -5.46 -11.59
N TRP A 44 9.11 -5.57 -10.41
CA TRP A 44 10.20 -6.51 -10.21
C TRP A 44 9.72 -7.96 -10.26
N THR A 45 8.47 -8.22 -9.81
CA THR A 45 7.99 -9.58 -9.61
C THR A 45 6.91 -10.02 -10.60
N LYS A 46 6.43 -9.13 -11.46
CA LYS A 46 5.21 -9.39 -12.25
C LYS A 46 5.31 -10.64 -13.14
N ASN A 47 6.52 -11.02 -13.52
CA ASN A 47 6.73 -12.18 -14.39
C ASN A 47 7.16 -13.43 -13.63
N LEU A 48 7.18 -13.38 -12.30
CA LEU A 48 7.51 -14.53 -11.48
C LEU A 48 6.29 -15.41 -11.27
N SER A 49 6.50 -16.57 -10.63
CA SER A 49 5.39 -17.48 -10.34
C SER A 49 4.41 -16.84 -9.34
N PRO A 50 3.14 -17.28 -9.34
CA PRO A 50 2.19 -16.78 -8.34
C PRO A 50 2.68 -16.97 -6.91
N GLU A 51 3.37 -18.06 -6.62
CA GLU A 51 3.90 -18.34 -5.29
C GLU A 51 4.97 -17.31 -4.92
N ALA A 52 5.88 -16.99 -5.84
CA ALA A 52 6.93 -16.01 -5.59
C ALA A 52 6.34 -14.62 -5.40
N ILE A 53 5.34 -14.25 -6.20
CA ILE A 53 4.66 -12.97 -6.07
C ILE A 53 3.99 -12.88 -4.69
N SER A 54 3.30 -13.94 -4.29
CA SER A 54 2.63 -13.98 -2.99
C SER A 54 3.63 -13.81 -1.85
N GLU A 55 4.77 -14.47 -1.94
CA GLU A 55 5.80 -14.38 -0.92
C GLU A 55 6.32 -12.95 -0.77
N VAL A 56 6.55 -12.27 -1.89
CA VAL A 56 7.00 -10.86 -1.86
C VAL A 56 5.91 -9.98 -1.28
N GLN A 57 4.66 -10.21 -1.63
CA GLN A 57 3.55 -9.43 -1.08
C GLN A 57 3.45 -9.57 0.43
N HIS A 58 3.67 -10.79 0.95
CA HIS A 58 3.72 -10.99 2.40
C HIS A 58 4.87 -10.22 3.04
N LYS A 59 6.04 -10.22 2.40
CA LYS A 59 7.20 -9.48 2.92
C LYS A 59 6.94 -7.97 2.92
N VAL A 60 6.29 -7.45 1.89
CA VAL A 60 5.93 -6.04 1.83
C VAL A 60 4.97 -5.70 2.98
N SER A 61 3.96 -6.54 3.19
CA SER A 61 3.03 -6.35 4.29
C SER A 61 3.78 -6.30 5.63
N ASP A 62 4.64 -7.28 5.87
CA ASP A 62 5.42 -7.33 7.13
C ASP A 62 6.27 -6.08 7.30
N PHE A 63 6.92 -5.63 6.23
CA PHE A 63 7.78 -4.45 6.27
C PHE A 63 6.97 -3.19 6.62
N LEU A 64 5.85 -2.98 5.94
CA LEU A 64 5.05 -1.77 6.16
C LEU A 64 4.42 -1.76 7.55
N ARG A 65 4.01 -2.92 8.06
CA ARG A 65 3.44 -3.03 9.39
C ARG A 65 4.49 -2.74 10.47
N LYS A 66 5.71 -3.25 10.31
CA LYS A 66 6.80 -2.98 11.25
C LYS A 66 7.17 -1.50 11.24
N TRP A 67 7.23 -0.92 10.07
CA TRP A 67 7.51 0.50 9.89
C TRP A 67 6.48 1.34 10.63
N GLU A 68 5.20 1.03 10.45
CA GLU A 68 4.14 1.78 11.13
C GLU A 68 4.28 1.67 12.65
N LYS A 69 4.56 0.48 13.15
CA LYS A 69 4.75 0.27 14.58
C LYS A 69 5.90 1.11 15.12
N LEU A 70 7.00 1.19 14.35
CA LEU A 70 8.15 2.00 14.75
C LEU A 70 7.80 3.48 14.80
N LEU A 71 7.01 3.96 13.83
CA LEU A 71 6.65 5.37 13.77
C LEU A 71 5.68 5.79 14.87
N THR A 72 4.72 4.95 15.19
CA THR A 72 3.67 5.29 16.15
C THR A 72 3.96 4.83 17.56
N GLY A 73 4.79 3.81 17.71
CA GLY A 73 5.06 3.19 19.02
C GLY A 73 3.91 2.33 19.51
N ASP A 74 2.84 2.21 18.77
CA ASP A 74 1.63 1.51 19.17
C ASP A 74 1.47 0.18 18.43
N SER A 75 0.54 -0.63 18.93
CA SER A 75 0.14 -1.83 18.22
C SER A 75 -0.55 -1.44 16.91
N VAL A 76 -0.27 -2.20 15.87
CA VAL A 76 -0.85 -1.98 14.55
C VAL A 76 -2.07 -2.88 14.43
N SER A 77 -3.19 -2.34 13.94
CA SER A 77 -4.41 -3.14 13.77
C SER A 77 -4.16 -4.31 12.82
N ASP A 78 -4.93 -5.39 12.98
CA ASP A 78 -4.73 -6.60 12.19
C ASP A 78 -4.93 -6.37 10.70
N THR A 79 -5.73 -5.37 10.33
CA THR A 79 -6.05 -5.13 8.92
C THR A 79 -5.17 -4.06 8.29
N PHE A 80 -4.36 -3.35 9.07
CA PHE A 80 -3.50 -2.29 8.51
C PHE A 80 -2.44 -2.91 7.63
N ARG A 81 -2.45 -2.55 6.35
CA ARG A 81 -1.47 -3.02 5.35
C ARG A 81 -1.28 -4.54 5.41
N ASP A 82 -2.38 -5.27 5.64
CA ASP A 82 -2.31 -6.73 5.70
C ASP A 82 -2.10 -7.29 4.29
N TYR A 83 -1.87 -8.59 4.22
CA TYR A 83 -1.60 -9.26 2.94
C TYR A 83 -2.73 -9.02 1.92
N SER A 84 -3.99 -9.13 2.37
CA SER A 84 -5.13 -8.88 1.47
C SER A 84 -5.11 -7.47 0.92
N GLY A 85 -4.78 -6.49 1.76
CA GLY A 85 -4.65 -5.10 1.32
C GLY A 85 -3.54 -4.92 0.31
N ILE A 86 -2.38 -5.56 0.53
CA ILE A 86 -1.28 -5.48 -0.41
C ILE A 86 -1.69 -6.08 -1.76
N ARG A 87 -2.39 -7.23 -1.75
CA ARG A 87 -2.87 -7.85 -2.99
C ARG A 87 -3.80 -6.93 -3.77
N ILE A 88 -4.72 -6.27 -3.07
CA ILE A 88 -5.67 -5.36 -3.70
C ILE A 88 -4.93 -4.18 -4.34
N GLN A 89 -4.00 -3.57 -3.61
CA GLN A 89 -3.25 -2.44 -4.14
C GLN A 89 -2.38 -2.86 -5.32
N SER A 90 -1.76 -4.03 -5.25
CA SER A 90 -0.97 -4.57 -6.37
C SER A 90 -1.85 -4.80 -7.60
N GLY A 91 -3.09 -5.26 -7.39
CA GLY A 91 -4.03 -5.43 -8.49
C GLY A 91 -4.41 -4.12 -9.16
N ARG A 92 -4.57 -3.06 -8.37
CA ARG A 92 -4.83 -1.73 -8.92
C ARG A 92 -3.65 -1.24 -9.76
N ILE A 93 -2.43 -1.47 -9.29
CA ILE A 93 -1.22 -1.11 -10.05
C ILE A 93 -1.13 -1.93 -11.33
N ARG A 94 -1.47 -3.22 -11.26
CA ARG A 94 -1.47 -4.08 -12.44
C ARG A 94 -2.41 -3.55 -13.52
N CYS A 95 -3.53 -2.96 -13.14
CA CYS A 95 -4.45 -2.36 -14.10
C CYS A 95 -3.88 -1.13 -14.79
N LEU A 96 -2.82 -0.53 -14.21
CA LEU A 96 -2.13 0.61 -14.81
C LEU A 96 -0.97 0.18 -15.70
N ASP A 97 -0.62 -1.09 -15.68
CA ASP A 97 0.48 -1.64 -16.46
C ASP A 97 -0.02 -2.01 -17.85
N HIS A 98 0.36 -1.23 -18.85
CA HIS A 98 -0.16 -1.39 -20.20
C HIS A 98 0.31 -2.66 -20.90
N GLU A 99 1.32 -3.33 -20.36
CA GLU A 99 1.80 -4.60 -20.90
C GLU A 99 0.86 -5.75 -20.55
N THR A 100 -0.02 -5.56 -19.58
CA THR A 100 -1.01 -6.57 -19.23
C THR A 100 -2.37 -6.14 -19.78
N LYS A 101 -3.27 -7.10 -19.90
CA LYS A 101 -4.65 -6.80 -20.27
C LYS A 101 -5.56 -6.90 -19.05
N TYR A 102 -4.97 -6.87 -17.88
CA TYR A 102 -5.71 -6.95 -16.64
C TYR A 102 -6.55 -5.68 -16.44
N SER A 103 -7.79 -5.86 -16.04
CA SER A 103 -8.70 -4.74 -15.84
C SER A 103 -9.69 -5.08 -14.73
N GLY A 104 -10.53 -4.12 -14.39
CA GLY A 104 -11.55 -4.34 -13.39
C GLY A 104 -11.29 -3.64 -12.06
N MET A 105 -10.12 -3.03 -11.91
CA MET A 105 -9.79 -2.26 -10.72
C MET A 105 -9.33 -0.87 -11.14
N GLN A 106 -9.56 0.11 -10.27
CA GLN A 106 -9.22 1.50 -10.55
C GLN A 106 -7.97 1.87 -9.75
N GLY A 107 -6.92 2.31 -10.46
CA GLY A 107 -5.73 2.82 -9.79
C GLY A 107 -6.01 4.18 -9.14
N THR A 108 -5.34 4.46 -8.02
CA THR A 108 -5.45 5.76 -7.38
C THR A 108 -4.62 6.78 -8.13
N LYS A 109 -4.86 8.05 -7.85
CA LYS A 109 -4.08 9.13 -8.46
C LYS A 109 -2.59 8.97 -8.15
N LEU A 110 -2.26 8.71 -6.89
CA LEU A 110 -0.87 8.54 -6.48
C LEU A 110 -0.24 7.33 -7.17
N GLN A 111 -0.96 6.21 -7.26
CA GLN A 111 -0.46 5.04 -7.98
C GLN A 111 -0.16 5.36 -9.45
N LYS A 112 -1.05 6.11 -10.09
CA LYS A 112 -0.84 6.51 -11.48
C LYS A 112 0.44 7.34 -11.63
N GLU A 113 0.65 8.28 -10.72
CA GLU A 113 1.83 9.15 -10.74
C GLU A 113 3.10 8.34 -10.57
N ILE A 114 3.13 7.43 -9.61
CA ILE A 114 4.33 6.63 -9.33
C ILE A 114 4.62 5.65 -10.45
N VAL A 115 3.57 5.02 -11.02
CA VAL A 115 3.76 4.14 -12.18
C VAL A 115 4.39 4.93 -13.34
N GLN A 116 3.92 6.15 -13.57
CA GLN A 116 4.50 7.00 -14.63
C GLN A 116 5.96 7.30 -14.35
N GLU A 117 6.31 7.61 -13.11
CA GLU A 117 7.71 7.85 -12.74
C GLU A 117 8.55 6.59 -13.00
N TYR A 118 8.02 5.42 -12.62
CA TYR A 118 8.74 4.17 -12.87
C TYR A 118 8.98 3.93 -14.35
N LEU A 119 7.96 4.14 -15.17
CA LEU A 119 8.09 3.90 -16.62
C LEU A 119 9.06 4.90 -17.26
N SER A 120 9.16 6.10 -16.70
CA SER A 120 10.09 7.12 -17.22
C SER A 120 11.53 6.85 -16.80
N ASP A 121 11.73 6.35 -15.57
CA ASP A 121 13.09 6.12 -15.06
C ASP A 121 13.03 5.02 -13.99
N PRO A 122 13.02 3.75 -14.41
CA PRO A 122 12.92 2.63 -13.47
C PRO A 122 14.05 2.62 -12.44
N GLN A 123 15.27 2.98 -12.85
CA GLN A 123 16.42 2.93 -11.96
C GLN A 123 16.26 3.91 -10.80
N LYS A 124 15.75 5.09 -11.09
CA LYS A 124 15.53 6.11 -10.07
C LYS A 124 14.56 5.60 -8.98
N LEU A 125 13.47 4.97 -9.41
CA LEU A 125 12.50 4.45 -8.47
C LEU A 125 13.04 3.27 -7.66
N LYS A 126 13.86 2.42 -8.29
CA LYS A 126 14.50 1.31 -7.58
C LYS A 126 15.44 1.84 -6.51
N GLU A 127 16.18 2.91 -6.81
CA GLU A 127 17.08 3.52 -5.83
C GLU A 127 16.30 4.15 -4.70
N GLU A 128 15.16 4.78 -5.01
CA GLU A 128 14.30 5.34 -3.98
C GLU A 128 13.77 4.22 -3.07
N ALA A 129 13.31 3.12 -3.63
CA ALA A 129 12.84 1.97 -2.85
C ALA A 129 13.95 1.44 -1.95
N ASP A 130 15.17 1.28 -2.48
CA ASP A 130 16.30 0.82 -1.68
C ASP A 130 16.59 1.75 -0.51
N SER A 131 16.50 3.06 -0.74
CA SER A 131 16.70 4.05 0.32
C SER A 131 15.65 3.92 1.41
N ILE A 132 14.40 3.67 1.01
CA ILE A 132 13.31 3.49 1.97
C ILE A 132 13.57 2.24 2.83
N TYR A 133 13.93 1.12 2.19
CA TYR A 133 14.24 -0.10 2.92
C TYR A 133 15.37 0.12 3.92
N LYS A 134 16.45 0.78 3.51
CA LYS A 134 17.59 1.03 4.38
C LYS A 134 17.22 1.92 5.56
N LYS A 135 16.43 2.96 5.29
CA LYS A 135 16.02 3.93 6.29
C LYS A 135 15.29 3.26 7.46
N TYR A 136 14.41 2.32 7.14
CA TYR A 136 13.61 1.68 8.18
C TYR A 136 14.23 0.40 8.71
N SER A 137 15.15 -0.21 7.97
CA SER A 137 15.88 -1.38 8.46
C SER A 137 16.83 -1.04 9.58
N ILE A 138 17.40 0.16 9.58
CA ILE A 138 18.31 0.60 10.62
C ILE A 138 17.63 0.55 11.98
N HIS A 139 16.34 0.86 12.03
CA HIS A 139 15.58 0.90 13.29
C HIS A 139 15.23 -0.49 13.79
N ASN A 140 15.45 -1.52 12.98
CA ASN A 140 15.16 -2.91 13.35
C ASN A 140 16.38 -3.68 13.82
N SER A 141 17.55 -3.08 13.77
CA SER A 141 18.77 -3.79 14.18
C SER A 141 19.08 -3.66 15.65
#